data_71ed165650ea526a924686cd6181171b
#
_entry.id   71ed165650ea526a924686cd6181171b
#
_cell.length_a   1.000
_cell.length_b   1.000
_cell.length_c   1.000
_cell.angle_alpha   90.00
_cell.angle_beta   90.00
_cell.angle_gamma   90.00
#
_symmetry.space_group_name_H-M   'P 1'
#
loop_
_entity.id
_entity.type
_entity.pdbx_description
1 polymer ?
#
loop_
_entity_poly.entity_id
_entity_poly.type
_entity_poly.pdbx_seq_one_letter_code
_entity_poly.pdbx_strand_id
1 'polypeptide(L)'
;MDVGSVADWVGAISALLAVSAAVVSWWTSEKVVKLEEKRDRERELAAERRQAEHVTVVGVHCPDAPHEEQYGILVVNGSDAPIFKICVKSQKANNKKNLNRDLELAVLPPGKFVICAHPEYMWGPVIEQETARMRLNIMTKGNAGEMITHVSFVDAASRKWELVRGRELRRADSSGGAAQ
;
A
#
# COMPACT_ATOMS: atom_id res chain seq x y z
N MET A 1 -72.67 -28.75 8.27
CA MET A 1 -71.31 -28.35 8.21
C MET A 1 -71.10 -27.81 6.82
N ASP A 2 -71.19 -26.46 6.67
CA ASP A 2 -70.98 -25.81 5.39
C ASP A 2 -69.52 -25.87 5.04
N VAL A 3 -69.17 -26.57 4.01
CA VAL A 3 -67.84 -26.59 3.43
C VAL A 3 -67.64 -25.21 2.82
N GLY A 4 -66.72 -24.42 3.40
CA GLY A 4 -66.40 -23.06 2.96
C GLY A 4 -66.35 -22.94 1.44
N SER A 5 -66.84 -21.82 0.93
CA SER A 5 -66.97 -21.61 -0.51
C SER A 5 -65.59 -21.74 -1.18
N VAL A 6 -65.56 -22.14 -2.47
CA VAL A 6 -64.33 -22.25 -3.25
C VAL A 6 -63.51 -20.94 -3.19
N ALA A 7 -64.18 -19.80 -3.01
CA ALA A 7 -63.57 -18.50 -2.85
C ALA A 7 -62.75 -18.40 -1.54
N ASP A 8 -63.19 -19.02 -0.44
CA ASP A 8 -62.49 -19.03 0.84
C ASP A 8 -61.20 -19.85 0.77
N TRP A 9 -61.22 -20.96 0.03
CA TRP A 9 -60.03 -21.78 -0.20
C TRP A 9 -59.01 -21.07 -1.08
N VAL A 10 -59.43 -20.37 -2.13
CA VAL A 10 -58.56 -19.57 -2.98
C VAL A 10 -57.92 -18.41 -2.21
N GLY A 11 -58.72 -17.76 -1.32
CA GLY A 11 -58.20 -16.72 -0.43
C GLY A 11 -57.14 -17.22 0.52
N ALA A 12 -57.38 -18.39 1.19
CA ALA A 12 -56.44 -18.99 2.11
C ALA A 12 -55.11 -19.39 1.40
N ILE A 13 -55.17 -19.99 0.22
CA ILE A 13 -53.95 -20.34 -0.55
C ILE A 13 -53.18 -19.08 -0.96
N SER A 14 -53.87 -18.04 -1.41
CA SER A 14 -53.23 -16.77 -1.82
C SER A 14 -52.56 -16.10 -0.65
N ALA A 15 -53.17 -16.11 0.54
CA ALA A 15 -52.54 -15.56 1.76
C ALA A 15 -51.30 -16.34 2.15
N LEU A 16 -51.30 -17.65 2.03
CA LEU A 16 -50.18 -18.51 2.35
C LEU A 16 -49.00 -18.30 1.40
N LEU A 17 -49.29 -18.11 0.12
CA LEU A 17 -48.28 -17.75 -0.87
C LEU A 17 -47.67 -16.35 -0.62
N ALA A 18 -48.50 -15.38 -0.26
CA ALA A 18 -48.04 -14.03 0.06
C ALA A 18 -47.10 -14.01 1.28
N VAL A 19 -47.43 -14.74 2.34
CA VAL A 19 -46.59 -14.88 3.52
C VAL A 19 -45.29 -15.57 3.19
N SER A 20 -45.33 -16.64 2.38
CA SER A 20 -44.11 -17.36 1.93
C SER A 20 -43.19 -16.46 1.12
N ALA A 21 -43.75 -15.70 0.21
CA ALA A 21 -42.97 -14.72 -0.62
C ALA A 21 -42.35 -13.62 0.25
N ALA A 22 -43.06 -13.12 1.26
CA ALA A 22 -42.55 -12.13 2.21
C ALA A 22 -41.39 -12.66 3.04
N VAL A 23 -41.48 -13.91 3.53
CA VAL A 23 -40.39 -14.55 4.30
C VAL A 23 -39.16 -14.76 3.42
N VAL A 24 -39.31 -15.24 2.19
CA VAL A 24 -38.21 -15.43 1.25
C VAL A 24 -37.58 -14.09 0.87
N SER A 25 -38.39 -13.07 0.65
CA SER A 25 -37.91 -11.71 0.35
C SER A 25 -37.10 -11.12 1.51
N TRP A 26 -37.57 -11.31 2.74
CA TRP A 26 -36.84 -10.85 3.94
C TRP A 26 -35.51 -11.57 4.09
N TRP A 27 -35.46 -12.88 3.93
CA TRP A 27 -34.23 -13.67 4.00
C TRP A 27 -33.21 -13.30 2.90
N THR A 28 -33.68 -13.03 1.71
CA THR A 28 -32.81 -12.59 0.61
C THR A 28 -32.26 -11.18 0.85
N SER A 29 -33.10 -10.27 1.34
CA SER A 29 -32.69 -8.90 1.69
C SER A 29 -31.60 -8.88 2.75
N GLU A 30 -31.73 -9.68 3.81
CA GLU A 30 -30.70 -9.76 4.86
C GLU A 30 -29.35 -10.27 4.34
N LYS A 31 -29.38 -11.25 3.43
CA LYS A 31 -28.15 -11.75 2.79
C LYS A 31 -27.51 -10.70 1.88
N VAL A 32 -28.31 -9.96 1.13
CA VAL A 32 -27.81 -8.88 0.24
C VAL A 32 -27.16 -7.79 1.05
N VAL A 33 -27.78 -7.31 2.14
CA VAL A 33 -27.20 -6.28 3.03
C VAL A 33 -25.84 -6.72 3.57
N LYS A 34 -25.73 -7.96 4.08
CA LYS A 34 -24.46 -8.49 4.59
C LYS A 34 -23.36 -8.60 3.51
N LEU A 35 -23.75 -8.91 2.27
CA LEU A 35 -22.83 -8.96 1.14
C LEU A 35 -22.37 -7.57 0.72
N GLU A 36 -23.26 -6.59 0.74
CA GLU A 36 -22.93 -5.20 0.43
C GLU A 36 -21.99 -4.60 1.49
N GLU A 37 -22.27 -4.79 2.78
CA GLU A 37 -21.38 -4.36 3.87
C GLU A 37 -19.97 -4.97 3.74
N LYS A 38 -19.88 -6.25 3.37
CA LYS A 38 -18.59 -6.91 3.15
C LYS A 38 -17.85 -6.31 1.96
N ARG A 39 -18.54 -6.06 0.86
CA ARG A 39 -17.96 -5.43 -0.34
C ARG A 39 -17.49 -4.00 -0.07
N ASP A 40 -18.26 -3.25 0.70
CA ASP A 40 -17.89 -1.87 1.03
C ASP A 40 -16.67 -1.83 1.94
N ARG A 41 -16.56 -2.72 2.92
CA ARG A 41 -15.33 -2.86 3.73
C ARG A 41 -14.12 -3.27 2.88
N GLU A 42 -14.29 -4.21 1.95
CA GLU A 42 -13.21 -4.60 1.04
C GLU A 42 -12.78 -3.43 0.13
N ARG A 43 -13.72 -2.62 -0.35
CA ARG A 43 -13.44 -1.41 -1.13
C ARG A 43 -12.72 -0.33 -0.32
N GLU A 44 -13.14 -0.12 0.94
CA GLU A 44 -12.47 0.80 1.86
C GLU A 44 -11.03 0.37 2.12
N LEU A 45 -10.81 -0.90 2.46
CA LEU A 45 -9.47 -1.45 2.67
C LEU A 45 -8.60 -1.35 1.41
N ALA A 46 -9.17 -1.62 0.23
CA ALA A 46 -8.46 -1.47 -1.03
C ALA A 46 -8.13 0.00 -1.34
N ALA A 47 -9.06 0.93 -1.07
CA ALA A 47 -8.82 2.36 -1.22
C ALA A 47 -7.74 2.87 -0.25
N GLU A 48 -7.74 2.35 0.99
CA GLU A 48 -6.71 2.65 1.98
C GLU A 48 -5.31 2.25 1.55
N ARG A 49 -5.15 1.09 0.91
CA ARG A 49 -3.86 0.59 0.44
C ARG A 49 -3.37 1.26 -0.84
N ARG A 50 -4.28 1.81 -1.63
CA ARG A 50 -3.98 2.32 -2.98
C ARG A 50 -2.83 3.32 -2.99
N GLN A 51 -2.80 4.28 -2.06
CA GLN A 51 -1.70 5.24 -1.98
C GLN A 51 -0.37 4.54 -1.68
N ALA A 52 -0.36 3.64 -0.71
CA ALA A 52 0.86 2.95 -0.28
C ALA A 52 1.40 1.98 -1.34
N GLU A 53 0.54 1.36 -2.13
CA GLU A 53 0.92 0.45 -3.22
C GLU A 53 1.64 1.17 -4.38
N HIS A 54 1.46 2.48 -4.50
CA HIS A 54 2.14 3.30 -5.50
C HIS A 54 3.51 3.82 -5.03
N VAL A 55 3.94 3.48 -3.82
CA VAL A 55 5.27 3.82 -3.32
C VAL A 55 6.26 2.71 -3.65
N THR A 56 7.31 3.05 -4.37
CA THR A 56 8.37 2.10 -4.75
C THR A 56 9.73 2.66 -4.37
N VAL A 57 10.60 1.83 -3.81
CA VAL A 57 11.97 2.21 -3.46
C VAL A 57 12.91 1.15 -3.98
N VAL A 58 13.88 1.57 -4.81
CA VAL A 58 14.84 0.68 -5.44
C VAL A 58 16.25 1.28 -5.42
N GLY A 59 17.26 0.41 -5.37
CA GLY A 59 18.65 0.84 -5.57
C GLY A 59 18.92 1.20 -7.01
N VAL A 60 19.71 2.24 -7.24
CA VAL A 60 20.12 2.69 -8.56
C VAL A 60 21.62 2.90 -8.67
N HIS A 61 22.13 2.78 -9.88
CA HIS A 61 23.46 3.17 -10.26
C HIS A 61 23.39 4.34 -11.25
N CYS A 62 24.08 5.42 -10.93
CA CYS A 62 24.15 6.67 -11.69
C CYS A 62 25.49 6.75 -12.40
N PRO A 63 25.64 6.26 -13.63
CA PRO A 63 26.95 6.14 -14.29
C PRO A 63 27.62 7.48 -14.57
N ASP A 64 26.85 8.55 -14.65
CA ASP A 64 27.34 9.90 -14.93
C ASP A 64 27.78 10.67 -13.67
N ALA A 65 27.55 10.11 -12.48
CA ALA A 65 27.97 10.71 -11.22
C ALA A 65 29.43 10.39 -10.88
N PRO A 66 30.13 11.19 -10.04
CA PRO A 66 31.44 10.86 -9.50
C PRO A 66 31.46 9.45 -8.88
N HIS A 67 32.62 8.77 -8.91
CA HIS A 67 32.72 7.36 -8.52
C HIS A 67 32.14 7.06 -7.12
N GLU A 68 32.29 7.98 -6.20
CA GLU A 68 31.79 7.83 -4.82
C GLU A 68 30.27 8.08 -4.70
N GLU A 69 29.67 8.72 -5.68
CA GLU A 69 28.24 9.08 -5.73
C GLU A 69 27.44 8.24 -6.73
N GLN A 70 28.07 7.23 -7.36
CA GLN A 70 27.42 6.42 -8.40
C GLN A 70 26.30 5.52 -7.89
N TYR A 71 26.22 5.27 -6.60
CA TYR A 71 25.17 4.45 -6.02
C TYR A 71 24.15 5.31 -5.28
N GLY A 72 22.90 4.99 -5.43
CA GLY A 72 21.82 5.77 -4.84
C GLY A 72 20.54 4.96 -4.64
N ILE A 73 19.53 5.68 -4.22
CA ILE A 73 18.18 5.18 -4.01
C ILE A 73 17.24 6.00 -4.89
N LEU A 74 16.41 5.32 -5.68
CA LEU A 74 15.26 5.92 -6.35
C LEU A 74 14.03 5.66 -5.49
N VAL A 75 13.38 6.74 -5.06
CA VAL A 75 12.09 6.70 -4.39
C VAL A 75 11.03 7.24 -5.35
N VAL A 76 10.03 6.44 -5.62
CA VAL A 76 8.90 6.79 -6.47
C VAL A 76 7.67 6.89 -5.60
N ASN A 77 7.07 8.06 -5.55
CA ASN A 77 5.72 8.27 -5.05
C ASN A 77 4.79 8.43 -6.26
N GLY A 78 4.24 7.32 -6.73
CA GLY A 78 3.32 7.28 -7.86
C GLY A 78 1.87 7.61 -7.51
N SER A 79 1.59 8.00 -6.25
CA SER A 79 0.28 8.46 -5.82
C SER A 79 0.09 9.95 -6.15
N ASP A 80 -1.11 10.45 -5.99
CA ASP A 80 -1.50 11.86 -6.17
C ASP A 80 -1.32 12.73 -4.91
N ALA A 81 -0.85 12.13 -3.81
CA ALA A 81 -0.69 12.81 -2.53
C ALA A 81 0.72 12.61 -1.94
N PRO A 82 1.22 13.54 -1.13
CA PRO A 82 2.54 13.40 -0.48
C PRO A 82 2.55 12.27 0.53
N ILE A 83 3.74 11.71 0.75
CA ILE A 83 4.05 10.80 1.84
C ILE A 83 5.01 11.45 2.82
N PHE A 84 4.98 11.02 4.08
CA PHE A 84 5.68 11.68 5.18
C PHE A 84 6.53 10.69 5.98
N LYS A 85 7.52 11.21 6.71
CA LYS A 85 8.37 10.43 7.63
C LYS A 85 8.92 9.16 6.99
N ILE A 86 9.46 9.31 5.79
CA ILE A 86 10.04 8.21 5.03
C ILE A 86 11.38 7.83 5.68
N CYS A 87 11.54 6.58 6.03
CA CYS A 87 12.81 6.01 6.48
C CYS A 87 13.15 4.81 5.60
N VAL A 88 14.31 4.84 4.95
CA VAL A 88 14.79 3.76 4.08
C VAL A 88 16.04 3.15 4.70
N LYS A 89 15.97 1.87 5.03
CA LYS A 89 17.11 1.07 5.47
C LYS A 89 17.68 0.30 4.30
N SER A 90 18.98 0.43 4.10
CA SER A 90 19.68 -0.20 3.00
C SER A 90 20.98 -0.83 3.44
N GLN A 91 21.49 -1.76 2.63
CA GLN A 91 22.76 -2.44 2.82
C GLN A 91 23.65 -2.27 1.59
N LYS A 92 24.96 -2.41 1.76
CA LYS A 92 25.89 -2.33 0.64
C LYS A 92 25.69 -3.52 -0.31
N ALA A 93 25.67 -3.24 -1.62
CA ALA A 93 25.43 -4.26 -2.64
C ALA A 93 26.50 -5.38 -2.65
N ASN A 94 27.73 -5.06 -2.26
CA ASN A 94 28.85 -6.01 -2.23
C ASN A 94 29.02 -6.74 -0.90
N ASN A 95 28.38 -6.27 0.18
CA ASN A 95 28.49 -6.85 1.51
C ASN A 95 27.23 -6.65 2.32
N LYS A 96 26.39 -7.68 2.41
CA LYS A 96 25.10 -7.67 3.16
C LYS A 96 25.25 -7.42 4.67
N LYS A 97 26.44 -7.58 5.23
CA LYS A 97 26.70 -7.29 6.65
C LYS A 97 26.90 -5.81 6.93
N ASN A 98 27.23 -5.03 5.90
CA ASN A 98 27.46 -3.59 6.03
C ASN A 98 26.17 -2.83 5.71
N LEU A 99 25.52 -2.32 6.75
CA LEU A 99 24.37 -1.44 6.62
C LEU A 99 24.84 -0.02 6.26
N ASN A 100 24.09 0.64 5.41
CA ASN A 100 24.21 2.07 5.21
C ASN A 100 23.51 2.79 6.36
N ARG A 101 23.83 4.08 6.55
CA ARG A 101 23.03 4.93 7.42
C ARG A 101 21.61 5.05 6.86
N ASP A 102 20.61 5.07 7.75
CA ASP A 102 19.22 5.22 7.35
C ASP A 102 19.03 6.55 6.58
N LEU A 103 18.29 6.49 5.48
CA LEU A 103 17.85 7.67 4.75
C LEU A 103 16.53 8.13 5.34
N GLU A 104 16.49 9.34 5.89
CA GLU A 104 15.30 9.91 6.49
C GLU A 104 14.85 11.14 5.70
N LEU A 105 13.57 11.14 5.29
CA LEU A 105 12.94 12.26 4.60
C LEU A 105 11.69 12.67 5.35
N ALA A 106 11.53 13.95 5.60
CA ALA A 106 10.35 14.47 6.30
C ALA A 106 9.08 14.36 5.45
N VAL A 107 9.19 14.66 4.15
CA VAL A 107 8.10 14.66 3.19
C VAL A 107 8.63 14.36 1.79
N LEU A 108 7.82 13.64 0.98
CA LEU A 108 8.09 13.40 -0.43
C LEU A 108 6.79 13.64 -1.22
N PRO A 109 6.75 14.65 -2.09
CA PRO A 109 5.61 14.89 -2.97
C PRO A 109 5.44 13.76 -4.00
N PRO A 110 4.34 13.73 -4.77
CA PRO A 110 4.22 12.88 -5.94
C PRO A 110 5.38 13.10 -6.91
N GLY A 111 5.93 12.01 -7.48
CA GLY A 111 7.04 12.08 -8.43
C GLY A 111 8.11 11.00 -8.22
N LYS A 112 9.22 11.16 -8.93
CA LYS A 112 10.37 10.26 -8.90
C LYS A 112 11.59 11.02 -8.42
N PHE A 113 12.22 10.54 -7.37
CA PHE A 113 13.31 11.23 -6.69
C PHE A 113 14.52 10.32 -6.55
N VAL A 114 15.68 10.84 -6.87
CA VAL A 114 16.96 10.16 -6.73
C VAL A 114 17.74 10.79 -5.60
N ILE A 115 18.29 9.96 -4.75
CA ILE A 115 19.20 10.35 -3.67
C ILE A 115 20.47 9.53 -3.85
N CYS A 116 21.55 10.15 -4.31
CA CYS A 116 22.83 9.51 -4.48
C CYS A 116 23.59 9.41 -3.15
N ALA A 117 24.50 8.47 -3.05
CA ALA A 117 25.47 8.43 -1.96
C ALA A 117 26.29 9.71 -1.95
N HIS A 118 26.74 10.14 -0.78
CA HIS A 118 27.65 11.27 -0.62
C HIS A 118 28.78 10.86 0.32
N PRO A 119 30.04 11.14 -0.01
CA PRO A 119 31.18 10.66 0.75
C PRO A 119 31.22 11.21 2.19
N GLU A 120 30.79 12.44 2.38
CA GLU A 120 30.84 13.13 3.68
C GLU A 120 29.54 12.94 4.50
N TYR A 121 28.36 13.01 3.85
CA TYR A 121 27.07 13.00 4.53
C TYR A 121 26.30 11.69 4.39
N MET A 122 26.86 10.68 3.74
CA MET A 122 26.27 9.38 3.37
C MET A 122 25.18 9.51 2.30
N TRP A 123 24.30 10.49 2.39
CA TRP A 123 23.25 10.76 1.41
C TRP A 123 23.34 12.20 0.91
N GLY A 124 23.28 12.36 -0.39
CA GLY A 124 23.23 13.65 -1.07
C GLY A 124 21.83 14.27 -1.04
N PRO A 125 21.64 15.37 -1.77
CA PRO A 125 20.34 16.02 -1.88
C PRO A 125 19.32 15.13 -2.58
N VAL A 126 18.05 15.38 -2.29
CA VAL A 126 16.92 14.76 -3.02
C VAL A 126 16.75 15.50 -4.34
N ILE A 127 16.92 14.80 -5.45
CA ILE A 127 16.85 15.38 -6.79
C ILE A 127 15.69 14.73 -7.54
N GLU A 128 14.81 15.54 -8.11
CA GLU A 128 13.76 15.06 -8.98
C GLU A 128 14.36 14.50 -10.28
N GLN A 129 14.01 13.25 -10.63
CA GLN A 129 14.61 12.53 -11.74
C GLN A 129 14.43 13.25 -13.09
N GLU A 130 13.27 13.84 -13.32
CA GLU A 130 12.97 14.54 -14.56
C GLU A 130 13.81 15.82 -14.72
N THR A 131 14.03 16.52 -13.61
CA THR A 131 14.86 17.73 -13.56
C THR A 131 16.34 17.42 -13.74
N ALA A 132 16.80 16.32 -13.14
CA ALA A 132 18.22 15.96 -13.16
C ALA A 132 18.75 15.49 -14.53
N ARG A 133 17.89 14.97 -15.42
CA ARG A 133 18.25 14.33 -16.69
C ARG A 133 19.35 13.27 -16.56
N MET A 134 19.51 12.69 -15.38
CA MET A 134 20.52 11.67 -15.08
C MET A 134 20.14 10.33 -15.70
N ARG A 135 21.13 9.63 -16.24
CA ARG A 135 20.95 8.22 -16.60
C ARG A 135 20.95 7.38 -15.34
N LEU A 136 19.93 6.54 -15.19
CA LEU A 136 19.75 5.66 -14.04
C LEU A 136 19.68 4.21 -14.50
N ASN A 137 20.51 3.37 -13.90
CA ASN A 137 20.43 1.93 -14.06
C ASN A 137 19.81 1.33 -12.80
N ILE A 138 18.60 0.78 -12.91
CA ILE A 138 17.94 0.14 -11.76
C ILE A 138 18.68 -1.15 -11.40
N MET A 139 19.03 -1.30 -10.14
CA MET A 139 19.78 -2.44 -9.61
C MET A 139 18.80 -3.55 -9.22
N THR A 140 18.55 -4.50 -10.14
CA THR A 140 17.54 -5.55 -9.96
C THR A 140 18.11 -6.95 -9.77
N LYS A 141 19.41 -7.16 -10.01
CA LYS A 141 20.01 -8.50 -10.03
C LYS A 141 20.92 -8.76 -8.83
N GLY A 142 20.89 -10.00 -8.34
CA GLY A 142 21.77 -10.47 -7.28
C GLY A 142 21.61 -9.69 -5.97
N ASN A 143 22.71 -9.48 -5.28
CA ASN A 143 22.74 -8.74 -4.00
C ASN A 143 22.30 -7.27 -4.16
N ALA A 144 22.47 -6.68 -5.33
CA ALA A 144 22.05 -5.33 -5.61
C ALA A 144 20.52 -5.17 -5.62
N GLY A 145 19.78 -6.18 -6.06
CA GLY A 145 18.32 -6.21 -6.00
C GLY A 145 17.76 -6.34 -4.58
N GLU A 146 18.61 -6.72 -3.61
CA GLU A 146 18.24 -6.82 -2.19
C GLU A 146 18.84 -5.69 -1.34
N MET A 147 19.33 -4.62 -1.98
CA MET A 147 19.98 -3.51 -1.29
C MET A 147 19.03 -2.79 -0.34
N ILE A 148 17.76 -2.67 -0.68
CA ILE A 148 16.73 -2.09 0.18
C ILE A 148 16.17 -3.18 1.09
N THR A 149 16.39 -3.05 2.39
CA THR A 149 15.96 -4.05 3.38
C THR A 149 14.61 -3.72 3.99
N HIS A 150 14.36 -2.43 4.25
CA HIS A 150 13.13 -1.96 4.88
C HIS A 150 12.84 -0.52 4.49
N VAL A 151 11.58 -0.21 4.27
CA VAL A 151 11.11 1.15 4.07
C VAL A 151 9.90 1.35 4.96
N SER A 152 9.87 2.45 5.70
CA SER A 152 8.67 2.87 6.43
C SER A 152 8.27 4.28 6.03
N PHE A 153 6.99 4.56 5.99
CA PHE A 153 6.45 5.89 5.68
C PHE A 153 5.04 6.05 6.23
N VAL A 154 4.56 7.27 6.21
CA VAL A 154 3.20 7.65 6.59
C VAL A 154 2.49 8.20 5.37
N ASP A 155 1.29 7.73 5.07
CA ASP A 155 0.46 8.24 3.98
C ASP A 155 -0.23 9.57 4.35
N ALA A 156 -0.93 10.17 3.39
CA ALA A 156 -1.68 11.43 3.60
C ALA A 156 -2.82 11.29 4.61
N ALA A 157 -3.31 10.08 4.86
CA ALA A 157 -4.32 9.78 5.88
C ALA A 157 -3.71 9.45 7.26
N SER A 158 -2.40 9.74 7.47
CA SER A 158 -1.66 9.47 8.71
C SER A 158 -1.52 7.99 9.08
N ARG A 159 -1.63 7.09 8.13
CA ARG A 159 -1.43 5.65 8.32
C ARG A 159 0.03 5.30 8.10
N LYS A 160 0.57 4.44 8.96
CA LYS A 160 1.95 3.97 8.85
C LYS A 160 2.01 2.72 7.98
N TRP A 161 2.95 2.70 7.08
CA TRP A 161 3.20 1.60 6.15
C TRP A 161 4.66 1.15 6.20
N GLU A 162 4.86 -0.12 5.93
CA GLU A 162 6.18 -0.73 5.84
C GLU A 162 6.29 -1.58 4.57
N LEU A 163 7.39 -1.42 3.86
CA LEU A 163 7.81 -2.27 2.74
C LEU A 163 8.99 -3.13 3.21
N VAL A 164 8.74 -4.40 3.39
CA VAL A 164 9.78 -5.35 3.79
C VAL A 164 10.48 -5.89 2.53
N ARG A 165 11.80 -5.77 2.49
CA ARG A 165 12.64 -6.15 1.33
C ARG A 165 12.21 -5.48 0.02
N GLY A 166 11.63 -4.28 0.10
CA GLY A 166 11.16 -3.54 -1.06
C GLY A 166 9.99 -4.18 -1.84
N ARG A 167 9.33 -5.20 -1.28
CA ARG A 167 8.31 -5.98 -2.01
C ARG A 167 7.00 -6.17 -1.25
N GLU A 168 7.07 -6.45 0.03
CA GLU A 168 5.89 -6.78 0.82
C GLU A 168 5.40 -5.56 1.59
N LEU A 169 4.26 -5.02 1.14
CA LEU A 169 3.60 -3.90 1.81
C LEU A 169 2.76 -4.40 2.98
N ARG A 170 3.06 -3.89 4.17
CA ARG A 170 2.31 -4.14 5.40
C ARG A 170 1.89 -2.83 6.03
N ARG A 171 0.74 -2.83 6.70
CA ARG A 171 0.38 -1.74 7.60
C ARG A 171 1.16 -1.94 8.90
N ALA A 172 1.91 -0.91 9.31
CA ALA A 172 2.54 -0.92 10.62
C ALA A 172 1.44 -0.67 11.67
N ASP A 173 0.98 -1.74 12.31
CA ASP A 173 0.03 -1.63 13.41
C ASP A 173 0.63 -0.75 14.50
N SER A 174 -0.22 0.06 15.12
CA SER A 174 0.13 0.94 16.23
C SER A 174 0.48 0.19 17.55
N SER A 175 0.79 -1.09 17.47
CA SER A 175 1.13 -1.98 18.58
C SER A 175 2.63 -1.98 18.93
N GLY A 176 3.27 -0.82 18.93
CA GLY A 176 4.67 -0.64 19.34
C GLY A 176 4.83 0.28 20.54
N GLY A 177 3.89 0.28 21.46
CA GLY A 177 3.93 1.04 22.69
C GLY A 177 3.83 0.13 23.90
N ALA A 178 4.80 -0.80 24.11
CA ALA A 178 5.08 -1.40 25.43
C ALA A 178 6.23 -2.40 25.33
N ALA A 179 7.45 -1.90 25.42
CA ALA A 179 8.55 -2.62 26.04
C ALA A 179 9.55 -1.56 26.53
N GLN A 180 9.46 -1.29 27.81
CA GLN A 180 10.49 -0.64 28.60
C GLN A 180 11.71 -1.54 28.69
#